data_f71848935d2f31e4cd4146eeabdb1caf
#
_entry.id   f71848935d2f31e4cd4146eeabdb1caf
#
_cell.length_a   1.000
_cell.length_b   1.000
_cell.length_c   1.000
_cell.angle_alpha   90.00
_cell.angle_beta   90.00
_cell.angle_gamma   90.00
#
_symmetry.space_group_name_H-M   'P 1'
#
loop_
_entity.id
_entity.type
_entity.pdbx_description
1 polymer ?
#
loop_
_entity_poly.entity_id
_entity_poly.type
_entity_poly.pdbx_seq_one_letter_code
_entity_poly.pdbx_strand_id
1 'polypeptide(L)'
;IWQRELAAEVLESVYNGERIDLIGNCSRRGTGFKPGCKCKVPAGSGLTELALEIDRPELYQAYLGSSLTEFSQKYAGKCIGICSSIILEHGVPDRLYIGNQFCHLLFPERKLLFEIIEKAVAEQVKITLVFSYIREYMLDYVTELLDEINQWCEEKRQTVEVVVNDWGMASLVKKGRRNLIP
;
A
#
# COMPACT_ATOMS: atom_id res chain seq x y z
N ILE A 1 -7.74 -21.36 -10.83
CA ILE A 1 -6.80 -21.38 -11.98
C ILE A 1 -6.98 -20.09 -12.80
N TRP A 2 -8.19 -19.72 -13.19
CA TRP A 2 -8.50 -18.50 -13.98
C TRP A 2 -8.07 -17.17 -13.34
N GLN A 3 -8.19 -17.06 -12.01
CA GLN A 3 -7.84 -15.83 -11.30
C GLN A 3 -6.33 -15.54 -11.23
N ARG A 4 -5.49 -16.57 -11.30
CA ARG A 4 -4.03 -16.41 -11.29
C ARG A 4 -3.48 -15.96 -12.64
N GLU A 5 -4.07 -16.43 -13.73
CA GLU A 5 -3.67 -16.05 -15.09
C GLU A 5 -4.11 -14.62 -15.41
N LEU A 6 -5.34 -14.24 -15.04
CA LEU A 6 -5.83 -12.87 -15.22
C LEU A 6 -5.05 -11.84 -14.38
N ALA A 7 -4.66 -12.20 -13.15
CA ALA A 7 -3.83 -11.35 -12.31
C ALA A 7 -2.41 -11.17 -12.88
N ALA A 8 -1.85 -12.20 -13.49
CA ALA A 8 -0.56 -12.12 -14.16
C ALA A 8 -0.62 -11.24 -15.42
N GLU A 9 -1.64 -11.39 -16.27
CA GLU A 9 -1.83 -10.56 -17.46
C GLU A 9 -2.14 -9.09 -17.14
N VAL A 10 -2.96 -8.83 -16.10
CA VAL A 10 -3.24 -7.45 -15.66
C VAL A 10 -2.02 -6.82 -15.02
N LEU A 11 -1.25 -7.56 -14.23
CA LEU A 11 0.03 -7.09 -13.71
C LEU A 11 1.05 -6.84 -14.83
N GLU A 12 1.13 -7.69 -15.84
CA GLU A 12 1.96 -7.43 -17.03
C GLU A 12 1.49 -6.22 -17.81
N SER A 13 0.20 -5.99 -18.00
CA SER A 13 -0.30 -4.85 -18.76
C SER A 13 -0.15 -3.51 -18.05
N VAL A 14 -0.30 -3.46 -16.75
CA VAL A 14 -0.14 -2.25 -15.92
C VAL A 14 1.34 -1.89 -15.73
N TYR A 15 2.22 -2.89 -15.70
CA TYR A 15 3.67 -2.68 -15.53
C TYR A 15 4.45 -2.61 -16.84
N ASN A 16 3.87 -2.94 -18.00
CA ASN A 16 4.62 -3.05 -19.26
C ASN A 16 5.14 -1.71 -19.81
N GLY A 17 4.56 -0.56 -19.46
CA GLY A 17 5.08 0.73 -19.92
C GLY A 17 6.39 1.15 -19.23
N GLU A 18 6.48 1.05 -17.93
CA GLU A 18 7.65 1.49 -17.16
C GLU A 18 8.63 0.36 -16.81
N ARG A 19 8.14 -0.88 -16.73
CA ARG A 19 8.95 -2.06 -16.45
C ARG A 19 9.83 -2.50 -17.60
N ILE A 20 9.46 -2.19 -18.85
CA ILE A 20 10.28 -2.54 -20.03
C ILE A 20 11.62 -1.82 -20.00
N ASP A 21 11.69 -0.58 -19.51
CA ASP A 21 12.94 0.14 -19.41
C ASP A 21 13.81 -0.32 -18.22
N LEU A 22 13.19 -0.78 -17.14
CA LEU A 22 13.89 -1.33 -15.96
C LEU A 22 14.37 -2.78 -16.18
N ILE A 23 13.61 -3.59 -16.93
CA ILE A 23 13.93 -5.00 -17.22
C ILE A 23 14.72 -5.12 -18.54
N GLY A 24 14.58 -4.18 -19.47
CA GLY A 24 15.23 -4.22 -20.78
C GLY A 24 16.76 -4.30 -20.71
N ASN A 25 17.37 -3.81 -19.66
CA ASN A 25 18.81 -3.93 -19.42
C ASN A 25 19.22 -5.25 -18.72
N CYS A 26 18.31 -5.97 -18.12
CA CYS A 26 18.58 -7.25 -17.45
C CYS A 26 18.23 -8.47 -18.31
N SER A 27 17.33 -8.31 -19.32
CA SER A 27 16.73 -9.41 -20.09
C SER A 27 17.43 -9.78 -21.39
N ARG A 28 18.49 -9.07 -21.80
CA ARG A 28 19.12 -9.31 -23.13
C ARG A 28 20.09 -10.49 -23.23
N ARG A 29 20.30 -11.29 -22.21
CA ARG A 29 21.06 -12.55 -22.34
C ARG A 29 20.52 -13.64 -21.43
N GLY A 30 19.77 -14.52 -22.02
CA GLY A 30 19.63 -15.94 -21.73
C GLY A 30 19.77 -16.45 -20.31
N THR A 31 18.75 -17.16 -19.86
CA THR A 31 18.78 -18.24 -18.86
C THR A 31 19.60 -17.99 -17.59
N GLY A 32 18.91 -17.68 -16.51
CA GLY A 32 19.47 -17.76 -15.17
C GLY A 32 19.53 -16.42 -14.45
N PHE A 33 18.70 -16.29 -13.44
CA PHE A 33 18.76 -15.25 -12.43
C PHE A 33 20.13 -15.30 -11.74
N LYS A 34 21.00 -14.33 -11.98
CA LYS A 34 22.29 -14.24 -11.28
C LYS A 34 22.05 -13.43 -9.98
N PRO A 35 22.28 -14.03 -8.80
CA PRO A 35 22.33 -13.27 -7.56
C PRO A 35 23.50 -12.29 -7.63
N GLY A 36 23.24 -10.99 -7.48
CA GLY A 36 24.23 -9.93 -7.53
C GLY A 36 24.07 -8.90 -8.66
N CYS A 37 23.00 -8.94 -9.45
CA CYS A 37 22.68 -7.88 -10.38
C CYS A 37 22.32 -6.61 -9.61
N LYS A 38 23.23 -5.64 -9.52
CA LYS A 38 22.95 -4.28 -9.04
C LYS A 38 22.20 -3.55 -10.15
N CYS A 39 20.89 -3.73 -10.20
CA CYS A 39 20.04 -2.89 -11.03
C CYS A 39 20.06 -1.49 -10.43
N LYS A 40 20.82 -0.59 -11.01
CA LYS A 40 20.72 0.83 -10.68
C LYS A 40 19.40 1.34 -11.24
N VAL A 41 18.57 1.91 -10.41
CA VAL A 41 17.45 2.75 -10.85
C VAL A 41 18.06 3.85 -11.71
N PRO A 42 17.60 4.09 -12.94
CA PRO A 42 18.15 5.16 -13.78
C PRO A 42 18.03 6.47 -13.01
N ALA A 43 19.13 7.20 -12.89
CA ALA A 43 19.11 8.56 -12.37
C ALA A 43 18.21 9.39 -13.33
N GLY A 44 17.02 9.80 -12.85
CA GLY A 44 16.03 10.48 -13.69
C GLY A 44 14.74 9.68 -13.95
N SER A 45 14.61 8.41 -13.48
CA SER A 45 13.29 7.82 -13.31
C SER A 45 12.56 8.67 -12.27
N GLY A 46 11.55 9.41 -12.68
CA GLY A 46 10.80 10.32 -11.82
C GLY A 46 9.96 9.57 -10.79
N LEU A 47 10.61 8.79 -9.93
CA LEU A 47 9.96 8.22 -8.76
C LEU A 47 9.50 9.41 -7.92
N THR A 48 8.21 9.69 -7.95
CA THR A 48 7.63 10.84 -7.26
C THR A 48 7.27 10.50 -5.83
N GLU A 49 7.02 9.24 -5.52
CA GLU A 49 6.56 8.79 -4.20
C GLU A 49 6.90 7.29 -3.99
N LEU A 50 7.45 6.96 -2.82
CA LEU A 50 7.60 5.58 -2.38
C LEU A 50 6.44 5.21 -1.46
N ALA A 51 5.65 4.23 -1.85
CA ALA A 51 4.58 3.68 -1.04
C ALA A 51 4.90 2.26 -0.56
N LEU A 52 4.64 1.97 0.71
CA LEU A 52 4.71 0.62 1.26
C LEU A 52 3.33 0.14 1.67
N GLU A 53 3.02 -1.11 1.38
CA GLU A 53 1.77 -1.75 1.78
C GLU A 53 1.96 -2.52 3.08
N ILE A 54 1.13 -2.22 4.08
CA ILE A 54 0.99 -2.99 5.31
C ILE A 54 -0.39 -3.65 5.29
N ASP A 55 -0.42 -4.94 4.99
CA ASP A 55 -1.61 -5.69 4.59
C ASP A 55 -1.97 -6.85 5.54
N ARG A 56 -1.24 -6.99 6.65
CA ARG A 56 -1.40 -8.12 7.58
C ARG A 56 -0.93 -7.78 8.99
N PRO A 57 -1.42 -8.52 10.01
CA PRO A 57 -1.14 -8.24 11.42
C PRO A 57 0.35 -8.10 11.77
N GLU A 58 1.22 -8.94 11.17
CA GLU A 58 2.65 -8.90 11.43
C GLU A 58 3.30 -7.60 10.96
N LEU A 59 2.82 -7.02 9.86
CA LEU A 59 3.31 -5.74 9.35
C LEU A 59 2.78 -4.57 10.17
N TYR A 60 1.52 -4.63 10.62
CA TYR A 60 0.97 -3.61 11.53
C TYR A 60 1.78 -3.52 12.82
N GLN A 61 2.05 -4.67 13.45
CA GLN A 61 2.84 -4.74 14.68
C GLN A 61 4.31 -4.33 14.44
N ALA A 62 4.89 -4.74 13.31
CA ALA A 62 6.25 -4.34 12.95
C ALA A 62 6.37 -2.83 12.75
N TYR A 63 5.36 -2.20 12.11
CA TYR A 63 5.33 -0.76 11.94
C TYR A 63 5.18 -0.03 13.26
N LEU A 64 4.26 -0.45 14.13
CA LEU A 64 4.04 0.17 15.43
C LEU A 64 5.25 0.02 16.37
N GLY A 65 5.93 -1.10 16.31
CA GLY A 65 7.04 -1.44 17.21
C GLY A 65 8.42 -0.92 16.77
N SER A 66 8.55 -0.16 15.69
CA SER A 66 9.83 0.33 15.18
C SER A 66 9.71 1.76 14.65
N SER A 67 10.82 2.47 14.51
CA SER A 67 10.84 3.73 13.77
C SER A 67 10.57 3.50 12.28
N LEU A 68 10.15 4.54 11.57
CA LEU A 68 9.88 4.46 10.13
C LEU A 68 11.08 3.95 9.34
N THR A 69 12.28 4.42 9.68
CA THR A 69 13.53 3.98 9.04
C THR A 69 13.83 2.50 9.28
N GLU A 70 13.70 2.04 10.52
CA GLU A 70 13.89 0.62 10.86
C GLU A 70 12.84 -0.27 10.19
N PHE A 71 11.59 0.20 10.14
CA PHE A 71 10.52 -0.49 9.44
C PHE A 71 10.83 -0.64 7.95
N SER A 72 11.22 0.46 7.27
CA SER A 72 11.61 0.44 5.86
C SER A 72 12.75 -0.54 5.58
N GLN A 73 13.79 -0.55 6.40
CA GLN A 73 14.91 -1.47 6.26
C GLN A 73 14.48 -2.94 6.44
N LYS A 74 13.67 -3.22 7.46
CA LYS A 74 13.12 -4.57 7.69
C LYS A 74 12.19 -5.00 6.56
N TYR A 75 11.40 -4.07 6.02
CA TYR A 75 10.52 -4.32 4.88
C TYR A 75 11.33 -4.63 3.63
N ALA A 76 12.35 -3.81 3.33
CA ALA A 76 13.28 -4.05 2.22
C ALA A 76 13.97 -5.42 2.31
N GLY A 77 14.34 -5.86 3.51
CA GLY A 77 14.93 -7.18 3.75
C GLY A 77 13.99 -8.36 3.45
N LYS A 78 12.68 -8.14 3.40
CA LYS A 78 11.68 -9.13 3.01
C LYS A 78 11.33 -9.09 1.52
N CYS A 79 11.70 -8.01 0.83
CA CYS A 79 11.50 -7.84 -0.60
C CYS A 79 12.62 -8.54 -1.38
N ILE A 80 12.31 -8.94 -2.62
CA ILE A 80 13.27 -9.61 -3.51
C ILE A 80 13.57 -8.69 -4.69
N GLY A 81 14.85 -8.58 -5.05
CA GLY A 81 15.31 -7.92 -6.26
C GLY A 81 15.18 -6.39 -6.23
N ILE A 82 14.59 -5.81 -7.28
CA ILE A 82 14.54 -4.35 -7.50
C ILE A 82 13.81 -3.61 -6.40
N CYS A 83 12.73 -4.17 -5.85
CA CYS A 83 11.96 -3.52 -4.78
C CYS A 83 12.82 -3.24 -3.54
N SER A 84 13.68 -4.19 -3.15
CA SER A 84 14.59 -4.00 -2.02
C SER A 84 15.56 -2.84 -2.25
N SER A 85 16.15 -2.76 -3.45
CA SER A 85 17.09 -1.68 -3.79
C SER A 85 16.40 -0.31 -3.79
N ILE A 86 15.20 -0.20 -4.34
CA ILE A 86 14.42 1.04 -4.38
C ILE A 86 14.12 1.54 -2.96
N ILE A 87 13.64 0.65 -2.09
CA ILE A 87 13.32 1.02 -0.69
C ILE A 87 14.58 1.48 0.05
N LEU A 88 15.71 0.79 -0.14
CA LEU A 88 16.96 1.14 0.52
C LEU A 88 17.56 2.45 -0.01
N GLU A 89 17.40 2.75 -1.29
CA GLU A 89 17.86 4.01 -1.89
C GLU A 89 16.99 5.19 -1.49
N HIS A 90 15.66 5.01 -1.42
CA HIS A 90 14.73 6.06 -1.01
C HIS A 90 14.77 6.30 0.51
N GLY A 91 15.02 5.26 1.28
CA GLY A 91 15.19 5.28 2.73
C GLY A 91 13.88 5.12 3.50
N VAL A 92 13.00 6.10 3.46
CA VAL A 92 11.70 6.06 4.16
C VAL A 92 10.55 6.21 3.18
N PRO A 93 9.39 5.58 3.42
CA PRO A 93 8.24 5.74 2.54
C PRO A 93 7.59 7.11 2.72
N ASP A 94 7.05 7.63 1.63
CA ASP A 94 6.21 8.83 1.63
C ASP A 94 4.77 8.50 1.99
N ARG A 95 4.36 7.23 1.75
CA ARG A 95 2.98 6.77 1.90
C ARG A 95 2.90 5.35 2.45
N LEU A 96 1.88 5.10 3.26
CA LEU A 96 1.48 3.76 3.69
C LEU A 96 0.11 3.41 3.15
N TYR A 97 0.01 2.26 2.49
CA TYR A 97 -1.24 1.59 2.18
C TYR A 97 -1.58 0.67 3.34
N ILE A 98 -2.69 0.93 4.02
CA ILE A 98 -3.11 0.24 5.24
C ILE A 98 -4.36 -0.58 4.95
N GLY A 99 -4.28 -1.88 5.08
CA GLY A 99 -5.38 -2.80 4.83
C GLY A 99 -5.05 -3.84 3.78
N ASN A 100 -6.04 -4.60 3.36
CA ASN A 100 -5.85 -5.69 2.40
C ASN A 100 -6.96 -5.68 1.36
N GLN A 101 -6.59 -5.61 0.09
CA GLN A 101 -7.53 -5.53 -1.02
C GLN A 101 -8.28 -6.84 -1.32
N PHE A 102 -7.83 -7.96 -0.75
CA PHE A 102 -8.41 -9.28 -1.04
C PHE A 102 -9.17 -9.90 0.13
N CYS A 103 -8.82 -9.54 1.37
CA CYS A 103 -9.37 -10.19 2.57
C CYS A 103 -9.71 -9.18 3.66
N HIS A 104 -11.00 -8.99 3.94
CA HIS A 104 -11.47 -8.08 4.99
C HIS A 104 -11.04 -8.52 6.40
N LEU A 105 -10.76 -9.80 6.63
CA LEU A 105 -10.28 -10.32 7.91
C LEU A 105 -8.84 -9.90 8.24
N LEU A 106 -8.10 -9.44 7.25
CA LEU A 106 -6.74 -8.91 7.41
C LEU A 106 -6.72 -7.39 7.62
N PHE A 107 -7.87 -6.72 7.50
CA PHE A 107 -7.97 -5.30 7.82
C PHE A 107 -7.75 -5.10 9.33
N PRO A 108 -7.01 -4.06 9.76
CA PRO A 108 -6.75 -3.87 11.18
C PRO A 108 -8.03 -3.57 11.95
N GLU A 109 -8.13 -4.09 13.16
CA GLU A 109 -9.20 -3.73 14.08
C GLU A 109 -9.20 -2.22 14.37
N ARG A 110 -10.36 -1.67 14.71
CA ARG A 110 -10.59 -0.23 14.91
C ARG A 110 -9.49 0.44 15.75
N LYS A 111 -9.21 -0.07 16.93
CA LYS A 111 -8.18 0.49 17.82
C LYS A 111 -6.80 0.48 17.18
N LEU A 112 -6.40 -0.64 16.61
CA LEU A 112 -5.12 -0.82 15.94
C LEU A 112 -4.99 0.11 14.73
N LEU A 113 -6.07 0.28 13.96
CA LEU A 113 -6.11 1.20 12.82
C LEU A 113 -5.77 2.63 13.25
N PHE A 114 -6.43 3.14 14.30
CA PHE A 114 -6.19 4.50 14.77
C PHE A 114 -4.78 4.67 15.36
N GLU A 115 -4.23 3.67 16.05
CA GLU A 115 -2.83 3.68 16.50
C GLU A 115 -1.86 3.80 15.32
N ILE A 116 -2.11 3.08 14.21
CA ILE A 116 -1.32 3.17 12.98
C ILE A 116 -1.45 4.55 12.33
N ILE A 117 -2.67 5.05 12.19
CA ILE A 117 -2.96 6.36 11.60
C ILE A 117 -2.28 7.49 12.38
N GLU A 118 -2.43 7.51 13.70
CA GLU A 118 -1.81 8.54 14.56
C GLU A 118 -0.28 8.51 14.47
N LYS A 119 0.32 7.31 14.43
CA LYS A 119 1.75 7.17 14.25
C LYS A 119 2.19 7.67 12.86
N ALA A 120 1.49 7.32 11.79
CA ALA A 120 1.82 7.74 10.44
C ALA A 120 1.76 9.27 10.30
N VAL A 121 0.75 9.91 10.89
CA VAL A 121 0.66 11.37 10.92
C VAL A 121 1.80 12.00 11.71
N ALA A 122 2.16 11.43 12.86
CA ALA A 122 3.30 11.90 13.66
C ALA A 122 4.63 11.78 12.91
N GLU A 123 4.77 10.77 12.05
CA GLU A 123 5.93 10.55 11.19
C GLU A 123 5.82 11.27 9.82
N GLN A 124 4.75 12.04 9.59
CA GLN A 124 4.49 12.79 8.36
C GLN A 124 4.38 11.92 7.10
N VAL A 125 3.89 10.70 7.25
CA VAL A 125 3.66 9.75 6.15
C VAL A 125 2.20 9.85 5.70
N LYS A 126 1.98 9.93 4.40
CA LYS A 126 0.63 9.91 3.83
C LYS A 126 -0.03 8.55 4.04
N ILE A 127 -1.34 8.56 4.14
CA ILE A 127 -2.14 7.37 4.42
C ILE A 127 -3.09 7.11 3.28
N THR A 128 -3.17 5.87 2.84
CA THR A 128 -4.21 5.34 1.96
C THR A 128 -4.80 4.08 2.60
N LEU A 129 -6.07 4.08 2.89
CA LEU A 129 -6.77 2.91 3.41
C LEU A 129 -7.19 1.99 2.26
N VAL A 130 -7.01 0.69 2.44
CA VAL A 130 -7.30 -0.30 1.41
C VAL A 130 -8.37 -1.25 1.90
N PHE A 131 -9.57 -1.13 1.33
CA PHE A 131 -10.69 -2.01 1.64
C PHE A 131 -10.82 -3.10 0.58
N SER A 132 -11.00 -4.32 1.05
CA SER A 132 -11.43 -5.44 0.20
C SER A 132 -12.92 -5.32 -0.14
N TYR A 133 -13.41 -6.23 -0.94
CA TYR A 133 -14.86 -6.41 -1.14
C TYR A 133 -15.56 -6.61 0.21
N ILE A 134 -16.52 -5.73 0.53
CA ILE A 134 -17.27 -5.75 1.78
C ILE A 134 -18.50 -6.61 1.65
N ARG A 135 -18.66 -7.57 2.54
CA ARG A 135 -19.85 -8.40 2.63
C ARG A 135 -20.96 -7.69 3.41
N GLU A 136 -22.21 -8.01 3.08
CA GLU A 136 -23.40 -7.37 3.65
C GLU A 136 -23.39 -7.32 5.19
N TYR A 137 -22.98 -8.40 5.85
CA TYR A 137 -22.94 -8.45 7.32
C TYR A 137 -21.88 -7.52 7.95
N MET A 138 -20.96 -6.99 7.15
CA MET A 138 -19.93 -6.05 7.60
C MET A 138 -20.28 -4.59 7.31
N LEU A 139 -21.39 -4.36 6.59
CA LEU A 139 -21.72 -3.05 6.06
C LEU A 139 -21.90 -2.00 7.16
N ASP A 140 -22.63 -2.34 8.23
CA ASP A 140 -22.86 -1.43 9.35
C ASP A 140 -21.56 -1.08 10.05
N TYR A 141 -20.74 -2.08 10.36
CA TYR A 141 -19.43 -1.89 10.99
C TYR A 141 -18.51 -0.99 10.16
N VAL A 142 -18.44 -1.24 8.84
CA VAL A 142 -17.59 -0.45 7.93
C VAL A 142 -18.15 0.98 7.80
N THR A 143 -19.46 1.14 7.77
CA THR A 143 -20.10 2.46 7.74
C THR A 143 -19.72 3.29 8.97
N GLU A 144 -19.87 2.73 10.15
CA GLU A 144 -19.47 3.38 11.41
C GLU A 144 -17.97 3.72 11.43
N LEU A 145 -17.13 2.77 11.00
CA LEU A 145 -15.69 2.99 10.94
C LEU A 145 -15.31 4.14 10.01
N LEU A 146 -15.94 4.22 8.82
CA LEU A 146 -15.71 5.31 7.88
C LEU A 146 -16.18 6.67 8.44
N ASP A 147 -17.27 6.69 9.20
CA ASP A 147 -17.76 7.90 9.87
C ASP A 147 -16.77 8.38 10.93
N GLU A 148 -16.24 7.46 11.74
CA GLU A 148 -15.20 7.77 12.73
C GLU A 148 -13.90 8.27 12.10
N ILE A 149 -13.46 7.65 11.00
CA ILE A 149 -12.27 8.09 10.27
C ILE A 149 -12.51 9.49 9.69
N ASN A 150 -13.68 9.75 9.11
CA ASN A 150 -14.01 11.08 8.59
C ASN A 150 -14.04 12.13 9.71
N GLN A 151 -14.63 11.82 10.88
CA GLN A 151 -14.60 12.71 12.05
C GLN A 151 -13.17 12.97 12.51
N TRP A 152 -12.36 11.93 12.64
CA TRP A 152 -10.93 12.07 12.97
C TRP A 152 -10.20 12.98 11.96
N CYS A 153 -10.48 12.81 10.66
CA CYS A 153 -9.93 13.68 9.61
C CYS A 153 -10.34 15.15 9.81
N GLU A 154 -11.58 15.41 10.19
CA GLU A 154 -12.07 16.78 10.47
C GLU A 154 -11.33 17.39 11.67
N GLU A 155 -11.20 16.65 12.75
CA GLU A 155 -10.51 17.09 13.98
C GLU A 155 -9.03 17.39 13.74
N LYS A 156 -8.36 16.56 12.95
CA LYS A 156 -6.93 16.70 12.63
C LYS A 156 -6.66 17.58 11.41
N ARG A 157 -7.70 18.03 10.68
CA ARG A 157 -7.60 18.76 9.40
C ARG A 157 -6.79 17.99 8.36
N GLN A 158 -7.04 16.69 8.27
CA GLN A 158 -6.40 15.76 7.34
C GLN A 158 -7.40 15.26 6.29
N THR A 159 -6.87 14.71 5.22
CA THR A 159 -7.63 13.91 4.26
C THR A 159 -6.99 12.54 4.13
N VAL A 160 -7.80 11.52 3.92
CA VAL A 160 -7.32 10.13 3.76
C VAL A 160 -7.83 9.59 2.44
N GLU A 161 -6.93 9.05 1.64
CA GLU A 161 -7.29 8.33 0.42
C GLU A 161 -7.80 6.93 0.77
N VAL A 162 -8.76 6.44 -0.03
CA VAL A 162 -9.38 5.13 0.19
C VAL A 162 -9.43 4.35 -1.12
N VAL A 163 -8.67 3.27 -1.19
CA VAL A 163 -8.77 2.31 -2.30
C VAL A 163 -9.99 1.43 -2.09
N VAL A 164 -10.83 1.35 -3.10
CA VAL A 164 -12.08 0.58 -3.12
C VAL A 164 -12.12 -0.36 -4.31
N ASN A 165 -12.64 -1.56 -4.12
CA ASN A 165 -12.66 -2.60 -5.15
C ASN A 165 -14.01 -2.75 -5.86
N ASP A 166 -15.04 -2.02 -5.43
CA ASP A 166 -16.38 -2.06 -6.03
C ASP A 166 -17.11 -0.72 -5.91
N TRP A 167 -18.16 -0.56 -6.74
CA TRP A 167 -18.97 0.65 -6.79
C TRP A 167 -19.80 0.87 -5.53
N GLY A 168 -20.19 -0.18 -4.82
CA GLY A 168 -20.92 -0.09 -3.56
C GLY A 168 -20.05 0.59 -2.50
N MET A 169 -18.82 0.13 -2.36
CA MET A 169 -17.85 0.73 -1.44
C MET A 169 -17.50 2.16 -1.84
N ALA A 170 -17.29 2.43 -3.15
CA ALA A 170 -17.06 3.80 -3.63
C ALA A 170 -18.20 4.74 -3.28
N SER A 171 -19.44 4.29 -3.45
CA SER A 171 -20.63 5.05 -3.07
C SER A 171 -20.71 5.28 -1.56
N LEU A 172 -20.39 4.26 -0.77
CA LEU A 172 -20.38 4.34 0.68
C LEU A 172 -19.35 5.36 1.19
N VAL A 173 -18.14 5.34 0.65
CA VAL A 173 -17.06 6.30 1.02
C VAL A 173 -17.49 7.73 0.66
N LYS A 174 -18.08 7.96 -0.51
CA LYS A 174 -18.52 9.30 -0.95
C LYS A 174 -19.70 9.86 -0.16
N LYS A 175 -20.51 9.02 0.45
CA LYS A 175 -21.76 9.44 1.10
C LYS A 175 -21.50 10.23 2.38
N GLY A 176 -21.46 11.57 2.25
CA GLY A 176 -21.34 12.48 3.40
C GLY A 176 -19.94 12.61 4.01
N ARG A 177 -18.92 11.95 3.44
CA ARG A 177 -17.55 11.91 4.01
C ARG A 177 -16.58 12.70 3.15
N ARG A 178 -16.49 14.01 3.41
CA ARG A 178 -15.73 14.96 2.57
C ARG A 178 -14.21 14.78 2.67
N ASN A 179 -13.73 14.20 3.75
CA ASN A 179 -12.31 14.03 4.00
C ASN A 179 -11.77 12.66 3.57
N LEU A 180 -12.66 11.78 3.06
CA LEU A 180 -12.29 10.49 2.47
C LEU A 180 -12.36 10.59 0.95
N ILE A 181 -11.23 10.32 0.30
CA ILE A 181 -11.05 10.46 -1.15
C ILE A 181 -10.94 9.05 -1.76
N PRO A 182 -11.96 8.53 -2.45
CA PRO A 182 -11.93 7.23 -3.12
C PRO A 182 -11.19 7.30 -4.45
#